data_8b6fb9df2b7fc8692320994e0f117cd4
#
_entry.id   8b6fb9df2b7fc8692320994e0f117cd4
#
_cell.length_a   1.000
_cell.length_b   1.000
_cell.length_c   1.000
_cell.angle_alpha   90.00
_cell.angle_beta   90.00
_cell.angle_gamma   90.00
#
_symmetry.space_group_name_H-M   'P 1'
#
loop_
_entity.id
_entity.type
_entity.pdbx_description
1 polymer ?
#
loop_
_entity_poly.entity_id
_entity_poly.type
_entity_poly.pdbx_seq_one_letter_code
_entity_poly.pdbx_strand_id
1 'polypeptide(L)'
;MQALTYPFDENYILSKKKKIKKELLESGRDFTDTRIAILGGSTTNDIKLVMELFLLDYGIKPSFYESEYNRYYQDAVFPNEELESFAPKIIYIHTTNRNITEYPKISDSPETIDELIKSEMLKFTSMWEKLEEKYHCPIIQNNFEMPLYRLMGNKEASDIHGKINFINRLNEEFYRYAREHDNFYICDINYISADYGLKKWQEPFYWYMYKYALNVTAIPYLSYNVANIIKSLLGKNKKGFVLDLDNTLWGGIVGDDGVDNLEIGPEESGGQVYSEFQNYIKEHKGLGLVLNVASKNEEENAIAGLNHPDGVLKPDDFIEIRANWEPKDRNFAAIAESLTLLPESLVFVDDNPAERAIVAGNLKGVRAPEIGEAHNYIQTLDRSGFFEVTNLSKDDLSRNEMYKENVKRAKLQASFENYEDYLISLEMVGTIKRFEPIYTARISQLSNKSNQFNLTTRRYTQTEIEEVMEDEAYIPLYGKLVDKFGDNGVVSIVIGHVVGEVCHIDLWLMSCRVLKRDMEFAMMDELVRLCKEKGVKQIKGYYYPTAKNNMVRDFYALQGFTKVSEDENGNTEWIFDISDDYKNKNNVITLQY
;
A
#
# COMPACT_ATOMS: atom_id res chain seq x y z
N MET A 1 -6.40 1.58 -16.21
CA MET A 1 -6.42 1.59 -17.71
C MET A 1 -5.71 0.34 -18.21
N GLN A 2 -6.28 -0.40 -19.17
CA GLN A 2 -5.69 -1.67 -19.63
C GLN A 2 -4.26 -1.52 -20.14
N ALA A 3 -3.98 -0.46 -20.89
CA ALA A 3 -2.63 -0.19 -21.43
C ALA A 3 -1.52 -0.04 -20.37
N LEU A 4 -1.88 0.18 -19.10
CA LEU A 4 -0.96 0.33 -17.97
C LEU A 4 -1.05 -0.86 -16.99
N THR A 5 -1.76 -1.92 -17.35
CA THR A 5 -1.86 -3.16 -16.56
C THR A 5 -0.83 -4.17 -17.08
N TYR A 6 -0.07 -4.77 -16.17
CA TYR A 6 0.90 -5.80 -16.56
C TYR A 6 0.18 -7.07 -17.07
N PRO A 7 0.68 -7.72 -18.11
CA PRO A 7 1.79 -7.30 -18.98
C PRO A 7 1.38 -6.14 -19.91
N PHE A 8 2.19 -5.10 -19.97
CA PHE A 8 1.95 -3.92 -20.80
C PHE A 8 2.91 -3.87 -22.00
N ASP A 9 2.49 -3.16 -23.07
CA ASP A 9 3.33 -2.86 -24.24
C ASP A 9 4.10 -1.56 -23.97
N GLU A 10 5.39 -1.68 -23.70
CA GLU A 10 6.29 -0.55 -23.44
C GLU A 10 6.35 0.42 -24.63
N ASN A 11 6.30 -0.06 -25.87
CA ASN A 11 6.35 0.78 -27.06
C ASN A 11 5.06 1.59 -27.21
N TYR A 12 3.92 0.97 -26.90
CA TYR A 12 2.64 1.68 -26.87
C TYR A 12 2.65 2.80 -25.82
N ILE A 13 3.07 2.49 -24.59
CA ILE A 13 3.18 3.49 -23.51
C ILE A 13 4.07 4.65 -23.96
N LEU A 14 5.27 4.37 -24.43
CA LEU A 14 6.24 5.38 -24.84
C LEU A 14 5.74 6.26 -26.00
N SER A 15 5.08 5.67 -26.99
CA SER A 15 4.56 6.40 -28.15
C SER A 15 3.27 7.18 -27.89
N LYS A 16 2.47 6.80 -26.88
CA LYS A 16 1.15 7.37 -26.59
C LYS A 16 1.05 8.11 -25.27
N LYS A 17 2.16 8.44 -24.62
CA LYS A 17 2.22 9.14 -23.31
C LYS A 17 1.18 10.26 -23.16
N LYS A 18 1.11 11.19 -24.13
CA LYS A 18 0.19 12.34 -24.08
C LYS A 18 -1.28 11.93 -24.13
N LYS A 19 -1.61 10.92 -24.97
CA LYS A 19 -2.98 10.40 -25.10
C LYS A 19 -3.41 9.72 -23.82
N ILE A 20 -2.57 8.82 -23.30
CA ILE A 20 -2.83 8.09 -22.05
C ILE A 20 -3.03 9.06 -20.89
N LYS A 21 -2.16 10.06 -20.74
CA LYS A 21 -2.29 11.08 -19.68
C LYS A 21 -3.63 11.83 -19.78
N LYS A 22 -4.01 12.25 -20.97
CA LYS A 22 -5.29 12.95 -21.20
C LYS A 22 -6.48 12.09 -20.79
N GLU A 23 -6.53 10.83 -21.25
CA GLU A 23 -7.61 9.89 -20.91
C GLU A 23 -7.71 9.61 -19.40
N LEU A 24 -6.57 9.51 -18.71
CA LEU A 24 -6.54 9.33 -17.25
C LEU A 24 -7.09 10.55 -16.51
N LEU A 25 -6.71 11.76 -16.90
CA LEU A 25 -7.19 12.99 -16.28
C LEU A 25 -8.68 13.24 -16.55
N GLU A 26 -9.20 12.84 -17.72
CA GLU A 26 -10.61 12.96 -18.11
C GLU A 26 -11.49 11.80 -17.58
N SER A 27 -10.91 10.81 -16.90
CA SER A 27 -11.61 9.58 -16.47
C SER A 27 -12.63 9.77 -15.34
N GLY A 28 -12.75 10.97 -14.77
CA GLY A 28 -13.63 11.24 -13.62
C GLY A 28 -13.23 10.50 -12.34
N ARG A 29 -11.94 10.15 -12.20
CA ARG A 29 -11.37 9.56 -10.97
C ARG A 29 -10.99 10.66 -10.00
N ASP A 30 -11.12 10.38 -8.72
CA ASP A 30 -10.53 11.21 -7.69
C ASP A 30 -9.03 10.99 -7.62
N PHE A 31 -8.31 12.07 -7.47
CA PHE A 31 -6.86 12.05 -7.33
C PHE A 31 -6.44 12.50 -5.94
N THR A 32 -5.40 11.85 -5.43
CA THR A 32 -4.64 12.31 -4.27
C THR A 32 -3.43 13.08 -4.79
N ASP A 33 -3.35 14.38 -4.50
CA ASP A 33 -2.19 15.19 -4.89
C ASP A 33 -0.97 14.80 -4.05
N THR A 34 0.20 14.69 -4.70
CA THR A 34 1.46 14.31 -4.04
C THR A 34 2.63 15.04 -4.68
N ARG A 35 3.54 15.58 -3.86
CA ARG A 35 4.77 16.21 -4.30
C ARG A 35 5.93 15.22 -4.25
N ILE A 36 6.55 14.96 -5.40
CA ILE A 36 7.63 13.98 -5.54
C ILE A 36 8.87 14.69 -6.07
N ALA A 37 9.97 14.63 -5.33
CA ALA A 37 11.27 15.08 -5.82
C ALA A 37 12.01 13.91 -6.48
N ILE A 38 12.54 14.12 -7.68
CA ILE A 38 13.40 13.16 -8.39
C ILE A 38 14.82 13.72 -8.39
N LEU A 39 15.73 13.06 -7.66
CA LEU A 39 17.14 13.39 -7.63
C LEU A 39 17.90 12.43 -8.54
N GLY A 40 18.31 12.90 -9.72
CA GLY A 40 18.82 12.05 -10.78
C GLY A 40 20.34 12.07 -10.95
N GLY A 41 20.96 10.89 -10.92
CA GLY A 41 22.36 10.67 -11.33
C GLY A 41 22.52 10.47 -12.85
N SER A 42 21.41 10.43 -13.60
CA SER A 42 21.34 10.36 -15.04
C SER A 42 20.13 11.16 -15.54
N THR A 43 19.83 11.14 -16.83
CA THR A 43 18.64 11.81 -17.38
C THR A 43 17.36 11.08 -16.93
N THR A 44 16.45 11.81 -16.29
CA THR A 44 15.24 11.27 -15.62
C THR A 44 13.92 11.71 -16.25
N ASN A 45 13.94 12.65 -17.19
CA ASN A 45 12.70 13.23 -17.72
C ASN A 45 11.69 12.20 -18.26
N ASP A 46 12.14 11.20 -19.04
CA ASP A 46 11.22 10.17 -19.53
C ASP A 46 10.76 9.21 -18.42
N ILE A 47 11.60 8.95 -17.41
CA ILE A 47 11.20 8.20 -16.20
C ILE A 47 10.06 8.93 -15.50
N LYS A 48 10.20 10.25 -15.27
CA LYS A 48 9.18 11.12 -14.68
C LYS A 48 7.87 11.07 -15.46
N LEU A 49 7.93 11.25 -16.79
CA LEU A 49 6.75 11.29 -17.65
C LEU A 49 5.99 9.96 -17.68
N VAL A 50 6.71 8.84 -17.66
CA VAL A 50 6.09 7.51 -17.65
C VAL A 50 5.59 7.14 -16.25
N MET A 51 6.34 7.45 -15.20
CA MET A 51 5.92 7.26 -13.81
C MET A 51 4.61 8.01 -13.52
N GLU A 52 4.45 9.23 -14.05
CA GLU A 52 3.21 10.00 -13.93
C GLU A 52 2.00 9.22 -14.43
N LEU A 53 2.12 8.48 -15.55
CA LEU A 53 1.02 7.70 -16.09
C LEU A 53 0.55 6.59 -15.14
N PHE A 54 1.50 5.84 -14.57
CA PHE A 54 1.18 4.79 -13.61
C PHE A 54 0.59 5.37 -12.32
N LEU A 55 1.13 6.47 -11.82
CA LEU A 55 0.59 7.17 -10.65
C LEU A 55 -0.83 7.66 -10.88
N LEU A 56 -1.11 8.27 -12.03
CA LEU A 56 -2.47 8.68 -12.40
C LEU A 56 -3.42 7.49 -12.50
N ASP A 57 -2.97 6.33 -13.03
CA ASP A 57 -3.80 5.11 -13.05
C ASP A 57 -4.10 4.57 -11.64
N TYR A 58 -3.23 4.86 -10.67
CA TYR A 58 -3.46 4.55 -9.25
C TYR A 58 -4.28 5.63 -8.50
N GLY A 59 -4.73 6.68 -9.20
CA GLY A 59 -5.45 7.81 -8.59
C GLY A 59 -4.53 8.68 -7.74
N ILE A 60 -3.27 8.82 -8.14
CA ILE A 60 -2.28 9.70 -7.54
C ILE A 60 -1.91 10.75 -8.59
N LYS A 61 -2.10 12.03 -8.27
CA LYS A 61 -1.72 13.14 -9.16
C LYS A 61 -0.42 13.76 -8.65
N PRO A 62 0.72 13.44 -9.29
CA PRO A 62 2.00 13.95 -8.85
C PRO A 62 2.24 15.38 -9.33
N SER A 63 2.90 16.18 -8.48
CA SER A 63 3.71 17.32 -8.88
C SER A 63 5.18 16.93 -8.70
N PHE A 64 6.05 17.33 -9.61
CA PHE A 64 7.43 16.93 -9.58
C PHE A 64 8.40 18.09 -9.42
N TYR A 65 9.38 17.95 -8.54
CA TYR A 65 10.68 18.57 -8.65
C TYR A 65 11.61 17.59 -9.36
N GLU A 66 12.44 18.04 -10.28
CA GLU A 66 13.42 17.21 -10.97
C GLU A 66 14.77 17.91 -10.94
N SER A 67 15.77 17.27 -10.32
CA SER A 67 17.13 17.82 -10.31
C SER A 67 17.71 17.91 -11.71
N GLU A 68 18.60 18.85 -11.94
CA GLU A 68 19.41 18.88 -13.15
C GLU A 68 20.28 17.61 -13.24
N TYR A 69 20.71 17.29 -14.46
CA TYR A 69 21.53 16.13 -14.72
C TYR A 69 22.72 16.00 -13.75
N ASN A 70 22.79 14.86 -13.07
CA ASN A 70 23.87 14.45 -12.16
C ASN A 70 24.06 15.39 -10.94
N ARG A 71 23.04 16.18 -10.58
CA ARG A 71 23.08 17.05 -9.38
C ARG A 71 22.43 16.44 -8.13
N TYR A 72 22.05 15.17 -8.19
CA TYR A 72 21.37 14.49 -7.09
C TYR A 72 22.06 14.66 -5.72
N TYR A 73 23.40 14.58 -5.69
CA TYR A 73 24.18 14.75 -4.47
C TYR A 73 24.19 16.20 -3.99
N GLN A 74 24.43 17.16 -4.91
CA GLN A 74 24.48 18.59 -4.59
C GLN A 74 23.14 19.07 -4.06
N ASP A 75 22.05 18.69 -4.71
CA ASP A 75 20.71 19.09 -4.32
C ASP A 75 20.27 18.46 -2.98
N ALA A 76 20.81 17.30 -2.62
CA ALA A 76 20.58 16.66 -1.34
C ALA A 76 21.38 17.30 -0.19
N VAL A 77 22.64 17.64 -0.44
CA VAL A 77 23.61 17.98 0.62
C VAL A 77 23.74 19.48 0.85
N PHE A 78 23.59 20.31 -0.20
CA PHE A 78 23.71 21.77 -0.11
C PHE A 78 22.35 22.45 -0.11
N PRO A 79 22.23 23.68 0.37
CA PRO A 79 21.00 24.46 0.30
C PRO A 79 20.48 24.57 -1.15
N ASN A 80 19.19 24.28 -1.33
CA ASN A 80 18.50 24.37 -2.61
C ASN A 80 17.11 25.00 -2.39
N GLU A 81 16.99 26.31 -2.64
CA GLU A 81 15.77 27.08 -2.39
C GLU A 81 14.56 26.54 -3.19
N GLU A 82 14.78 26.01 -4.39
CA GLU A 82 13.69 25.47 -5.22
C GLU A 82 13.15 24.17 -4.63
N LEU A 83 14.03 23.25 -4.23
CA LEU A 83 13.64 21.99 -3.59
C LEU A 83 13.00 22.25 -2.21
N GLU A 84 13.53 23.21 -1.45
CA GLU A 84 12.97 23.62 -0.16
C GLU A 84 11.56 24.20 -0.31
N SER A 85 11.38 25.12 -1.26
CA SER A 85 10.06 25.70 -1.55
C SER A 85 9.07 24.67 -2.09
N PHE A 86 9.55 23.66 -2.81
CA PHE A 86 8.73 22.57 -3.31
C PHE A 86 8.20 21.67 -2.18
N ALA A 87 8.96 21.53 -1.09
CA ALA A 87 8.61 20.74 0.09
C ALA A 87 8.09 19.32 -0.28
N PRO A 88 8.94 18.43 -0.76
CA PRO A 88 8.53 17.11 -1.24
C PRO A 88 7.87 16.29 -0.13
N LYS A 89 6.93 15.43 -0.52
CA LYS A 89 6.32 14.42 0.36
C LYS A 89 6.90 13.02 0.11
N ILE A 90 7.63 12.83 -0.98
CA ILE A 90 8.39 11.62 -1.31
C ILE A 90 9.61 12.07 -2.11
N ILE A 91 10.77 11.48 -1.83
CA ILE A 91 11.99 11.70 -2.59
C ILE A 91 12.37 10.39 -3.29
N TYR A 92 12.56 10.43 -4.60
CA TYR A 92 13.09 9.33 -5.39
C TYR A 92 14.49 9.65 -5.87
N ILE A 93 15.47 8.85 -5.49
CA ILE A 93 16.88 9.00 -5.88
C ILE A 93 17.22 7.96 -6.95
N HIS A 94 17.37 8.44 -8.17
CA HIS A 94 17.71 7.63 -9.34
C HIS A 94 19.21 7.59 -9.57
N THR A 95 19.90 6.64 -8.97
CA THR A 95 21.30 6.32 -9.24
C THR A 95 21.44 4.91 -9.81
N THR A 96 22.54 4.65 -10.49
CA THR A 96 22.86 3.38 -11.16
C THR A 96 24.34 3.06 -10.92
N ASN A 97 24.81 1.92 -11.40
CA ASN A 97 26.23 1.54 -11.31
C ASN A 97 27.19 2.59 -11.91
N ARG A 98 26.70 3.51 -12.74
CA ARG A 98 27.46 4.61 -13.34
C ARG A 98 27.70 5.78 -12.38
N ASN A 99 27.01 5.82 -11.25
CA ASN A 99 27.16 6.84 -10.23
C ASN A 99 28.09 6.42 -9.08
N ILE A 100 28.62 5.19 -9.13
CA ILE A 100 29.69 4.75 -8.24
C ILE A 100 30.94 5.54 -8.59
N THR A 101 31.56 6.17 -7.58
CA THR A 101 32.63 7.13 -7.76
C THR A 101 33.91 6.47 -8.24
N GLU A 102 34.31 5.37 -7.63
CA GLU A 102 35.50 4.62 -7.99
C GLU A 102 35.27 3.11 -7.79
N TYR A 103 35.78 2.32 -8.73
CA TYR A 103 35.79 0.87 -8.66
C TYR A 103 37.16 0.34 -8.29
N PRO A 104 37.25 -0.86 -7.64
CA PRO A 104 38.52 -1.51 -7.36
C PRO A 104 39.37 -1.70 -8.61
N LYS A 105 40.69 -1.55 -8.47
CA LYS A 105 41.69 -1.89 -9.45
C LYS A 105 42.36 -3.20 -9.06
N ILE A 106 42.90 -3.94 -10.03
CA ILE A 106 43.58 -5.22 -9.76
C ILE A 106 44.78 -5.08 -8.82
N SER A 107 45.38 -3.89 -8.77
CA SER A 107 46.53 -3.57 -7.91
C SER A 107 46.19 -3.15 -6.48
N ASP A 108 44.91 -2.96 -6.17
CA ASP A 108 44.50 -2.44 -4.88
C ASP A 108 44.66 -3.51 -3.79
N SER A 109 45.00 -3.10 -2.59
CA SER A 109 44.98 -4.01 -1.44
C SER A 109 43.56 -4.25 -0.93
N PRO A 110 43.30 -5.34 -0.20
CA PRO A 110 41.99 -5.57 0.43
C PRO A 110 41.53 -4.37 1.29
N GLU A 111 42.46 -3.76 2.03
CA GLU A 111 42.18 -2.59 2.86
C GLU A 111 41.73 -1.39 2.03
N THR A 112 42.39 -1.15 0.88
CA THR A 112 42.01 -0.09 -0.05
C THR A 112 40.59 -0.32 -0.59
N ILE A 113 40.25 -1.57 -0.92
CA ILE A 113 38.91 -1.91 -1.43
C ILE A 113 37.83 -1.70 -0.34
N ASP A 114 38.13 -2.04 0.92
CA ASP A 114 37.23 -1.78 2.04
C ASP A 114 37.05 -0.27 2.30
N GLU A 115 38.11 0.53 2.09
CA GLU A 115 38.01 1.99 2.15
C GLU A 115 37.15 2.56 1.02
N LEU A 116 37.22 2.02 -0.19
CA LEU A 116 36.33 2.41 -1.29
C LEU A 116 34.86 2.15 -0.97
N ILE A 117 34.52 0.98 -0.41
CA ILE A 117 33.15 0.69 0.05
C ILE A 117 32.71 1.70 1.11
N LYS A 118 33.54 1.95 2.13
CA LYS A 118 33.21 2.91 3.18
C LYS A 118 33.03 4.32 2.65
N SER A 119 33.88 4.75 1.73
CA SER A 119 33.80 6.08 1.13
C SER A 119 32.53 6.25 0.30
N GLU A 120 32.18 5.25 -0.51
CA GLU A 120 30.93 5.29 -1.29
C GLU A 120 29.71 5.27 -0.39
N MET A 121 29.70 4.44 0.67
CA MET A 121 28.63 4.43 1.68
C MET A 121 28.50 5.77 2.42
N LEU A 122 29.62 6.38 2.81
CA LEU A 122 29.59 7.69 3.46
C LEU A 122 28.96 8.78 2.59
N LYS A 123 29.23 8.73 1.28
CA LYS A 123 28.59 9.64 0.31
C LYS A 123 27.08 9.47 0.31
N PHE A 124 26.57 8.25 0.26
CA PHE A 124 25.15 7.97 0.23
C PHE A 124 24.47 8.23 1.57
N THR A 125 25.03 7.75 2.68
CA THR A 125 24.45 7.94 4.02
C THR A 125 24.36 9.42 4.39
N SER A 126 25.41 10.21 4.11
CA SER A 126 25.37 11.66 4.36
C SER A 126 24.30 12.39 3.53
N MET A 127 24.00 11.90 2.35
CA MET A 127 22.92 12.42 1.51
C MET A 127 21.54 12.03 2.09
N TRP A 128 21.35 10.78 2.46
CA TRP A 128 20.07 10.29 3.00
C TRP A 128 19.73 10.94 4.34
N GLU A 129 20.70 11.02 5.25
CA GLU A 129 20.55 11.66 6.58
C GLU A 129 20.14 13.14 6.44
N LYS A 130 20.77 13.89 5.55
CA LYS A 130 20.41 15.30 5.31
C LYS A 130 19.03 15.48 4.69
N LEU A 131 18.64 14.60 3.78
CA LEU A 131 17.30 14.62 3.19
C LEU A 131 16.24 14.27 4.24
N GLU A 132 16.50 13.28 5.08
CA GLU A 132 15.61 12.89 6.17
C GLU A 132 15.46 13.99 7.19
N GLU A 133 16.59 14.56 7.69
CA GLU A 133 16.61 15.68 8.64
C GLU A 133 15.83 16.89 8.12
N LYS A 134 15.91 17.15 6.82
CA LYS A 134 15.34 18.37 6.24
C LYS A 134 13.87 18.23 5.82
N TYR A 135 13.49 17.09 5.25
CA TYR A 135 12.18 16.91 4.63
C TYR A 135 11.24 15.96 5.37
N HIS A 136 11.76 15.14 6.28
CA HIS A 136 10.98 14.19 7.09
C HIS A 136 9.99 13.37 6.27
N CYS A 137 10.40 12.90 5.08
CA CYS A 137 9.54 12.19 4.16
C CYS A 137 10.21 10.91 3.61
N PRO A 138 9.43 9.95 3.11
CA PRO A 138 9.97 8.72 2.54
C PRO A 138 11.00 8.97 1.45
N ILE A 139 12.11 8.23 1.52
CA ILE A 139 13.17 8.22 0.51
C ILE A 139 13.13 6.87 -0.20
N ILE A 140 13.00 6.89 -1.52
CA ILE A 140 13.12 5.72 -2.40
C ILE A 140 14.46 5.81 -3.11
N GLN A 141 15.36 4.87 -2.84
CA GLN A 141 16.69 4.81 -3.41
C GLN A 141 16.82 3.60 -4.33
N ASN A 142 17.31 3.78 -5.56
CA ASN A 142 17.77 2.63 -6.35
C ASN A 142 18.99 1.99 -5.69
N ASN A 143 19.03 0.67 -5.65
CA ASN A 143 20.30 -0.04 -5.53
C ASN A 143 21.06 0.00 -6.86
N PHE A 144 22.06 -0.84 -7.07
CA PHE A 144 22.86 -0.88 -8.27
C PHE A 144 22.63 -2.16 -9.08
N GLU A 145 22.35 -2.01 -10.36
CA GLU A 145 22.32 -3.10 -11.33
C GLU A 145 23.72 -3.59 -11.68
N MET A 146 23.84 -4.80 -12.19
CA MET A 146 25.13 -5.38 -12.57
C MET A 146 25.75 -4.66 -13.79
N PRO A 147 27.10 -4.56 -13.86
CA PRO A 147 27.77 -3.92 -14.98
C PRO A 147 27.61 -4.74 -16.27
N LEU A 148 27.58 -4.04 -17.40
CA LEU A 148 27.42 -4.69 -18.71
C LEU A 148 28.67 -5.51 -19.12
N TYR A 149 29.85 -5.16 -18.60
CA TYR A 149 31.14 -5.75 -18.94
C TYR A 149 31.83 -6.33 -17.71
N ARG A 150 32.47 -7.48 -17.91
CA ARG A 150 33.22 -8.22 -16.89
C ARG A 150 34.68 -8.35 -17.31
N LEU A 151 35.59 -7.69 -16.60
CA LEU A 151 37.03 -7.76 -16.92
C LEU A 151 37.59 -9.16 -16.70
N MET A 152 37.22 -9.80 -15.59
CA MET A 152 37.73 -11.12 -15.18
C MET A 152 36.76 -12.27 -15.50
N GLY A 153 35.77 -12.05 -16.35
CA GLY A 153 34.76 -13.07 -16.66
C GLY A 153 34.01 -13.55 -15.41
N ASN A 154 33.89 -14.86 -15.21
CA ASN A 154 33.14 -15.42 -14.08
C ASN A 154 33.82 -15.17 -12.70
N LYS A 155 35.13 -14.87 -12.68
CA LYS A 155 35.85 -14.56 -11.44
C LYS A 155 35.43 -13.25 -10.82
N GLU A 156 34.80 -12.34 -11.58
CA GLU A 156 34.27 -11.06 -11.08
C GLU A 156 33.37 -11.20 -9.83
N ALA A 157 32.62 -12.28 -9.73
CA ALA A 157 31.71 -12.50 -8.62
C ALA A 157 32.42 -12.85 -7.31
N SER A 158 33.54 -13.59 -7.38
CA SER A 158 34.25 -14.13 -6.22
C SER A 158 35.53 -13.38 -5.85
N ASP A 159 36.05 -12.53 -6.75
CA ASP A 159 37.25 -11.76 -6.52
C ASP A 159 36.91 -10.36 -6.01
N ILE A 160 37.58 -9.92 -4.95
CA ILE A 160 37.33 -8.61 -4.32
C ILE A 160 37.61 -7.43 -5.27
N HIS A 161 38.44 -7.62 -6.31
CA HIS A 161 38.71 -6.60 -7.32
C HIS A 161 37.64 -6.54 -8.43
N GLY A 162 36.70 -7.49 -8.41
CA GLY A 162 35.64 -7.57 -9.40
C GLY A 162 34.57 -6.51 -9.18
N LYS A 163 34.12 -5.85 -10.25
CA LYS A 163 33.02 -4.88 -10.18
C LYS A 163 31.72 -5.52 -9.71
N ILE A 164 31.45 -6.78 -10.11
CA ILE A 164 30.27 -7.53 -9.64
C ILE A 164 30.33 -7.75 -8.14
N ASN A 165 31.50 -8.17 -7.61
CA ASN A 165 31.69 -8.35 -6.17
C ASN A 165 31.47 -7.03 -5.42
N PHE A 166 32.08 -5.95 -5.93
CA PHE A 166 31.99 -4.62 -5.35
C PHE A 166 30.53 -4.11 -5.29
N ILE A 167 29.78 -4.24 -6.40
CA ILE A 167 28.36 -3.86 -6.47
C ILE A 167 27.52 -4.70 -5.49
N ASN A 168 27.73 -6.01 -5.40
CA ASN A 168 27.01 -6.86 -4.46
C ASN A 168 27.25 -6.41 -3.00
N ARG A 169 28.48 -6.06 -2.65
CA ARG A 169 28.82 -5.54 -1.32
C ARG A 169 28.15 -4.20 -1.04
N LEU A 170 28.14 -3.27 -2.00
CA LEU A 170 27.43 -2.00 -1.84
C LEU A 170 25.91 -2.20 -1.72
N ASN A 171 25.32 -3.08 -2.51
CA ASN A 171 23.89 -3.38 -2.42
C ASN A 171 23.54 -3.97 -1.05
N GLU A 172 24.38 -4.86 -0.49
CA GLU A 172 24.16 -5.39 0.87
C GLU A 172 24.20 -4.29 1.94
N GLU A 173 25.11 -3.31 1.82
CA GLU A 173 25.16 -2.16 2.70
C GLU A 173 23.87 -1.29 2.58
N PHE A 174 23.36 -1.09 1.36
CA PHE A 174 22.08 -0.41 1.13
C PHE A 174 20.90 -1.14 1.76
N TYR A 175 20.87 -2.47 1.65
CA TYR A 175 19.82 -3.29 2.29
C TYR A 175 19.92 -3.25 3.81
N ARG A 176 21.14 -3.19 4.35
CA ARG A 176 21.33 -3.03 5.80
C ARG A 176 20.79 -1.68 6.27
N TYR A 177 21.13 -0.59 5.58
CA TYR A 177 20.60 0.73 5.88
C TYR A 177 19.07 0.76 5.84
N ALA A 178 18.46 0.17 4.82
CA ALA A 178 17.01 0.10 4.69
C ALA A 178 16.33 -0.71 5.82
N ARG A 179 16.99 -1.73 6.38
CA ARG A 179 16.48 -2.48 7.54
C ARG A 179 16.52 -1.70 8.84
N GLU A 180 17.42 -0.73 8.94
CA GLU A 180 17.67 0.07 10.15
C GLU A 180 16.93 1.43 10.14
N HIS A 181 16.32 1.83 9.00
CA HIS A 181 15.67 3.14 8.80
C HIS A 181 14.25 2.99 8.21
N ASP A 182 13.24 3.31 9.01
CA ASP A 182 11.83 3.05 8.70
C ASP A 182 11.28 3.80 7.47
N ASN A 183 11.80 4.99 7.14
CA ASN A 183 11.33 5.81 6.01
C ASN A 183 12.22 5.68 4.76
N PHE A 184 13.04 4.65 4.69
CA PHE A 184 13.97 4.41 3.60
C PHE A 184 13.62 3.12 2.85
N TYR A 185 13.44 3.21 1.55
CA TYR A 185 12.95 2.14 0.69
C TYR A 185 13.88 1.90 -0.50
N ILE A 186 14.10 0.66 -0.85
CA ILE A 186 14.91 0.28 -2.02
C ILE A 186 14.00 0.06 -3.23
N CYS A 187 14.32 0.72 -4.34
CA CYS A 187 13.89 0.29 -5.66
C CYS A 187 14.97 -0.66 -6.21
N ASP A 188 14.66 -1.96 -6.22
CA ASP A 188 15.64 -3.00 -6.57
C ASP A 188 15.86 -3.09 -8.07
N ILE A 189 16.63 -2.13 -8.62
CA ILE A 189 16.97 -2.14 -10.05
C ILE A 189 17.89 -3.30 -10.43
N ASN A 190 18.56 -3.93 -9.46
CA ASN A 190 19.33 -5.14 -9.72
C ASN A 190 18.41 -6.29 -10.17
N TYR A 191 17.32 -6.52 -9.43
CA TYR A 191 16.31 -7.51 -9.79
C TYR A 191 15.58 -7.11 -11.10
N ILE A 192 15.11 -5.87 -11.19
CA ILE A 192 14.37 -5.38 -12.37
C ILE A 192 15.20 -5.53 -13.66
N SER A 193 16.48 -5.19 -13.60
CA SER A 193 17.39 -5.32 -14.76
C SER A 193 17.65 -6.78 -15.15
N ALA A 194 17.70 -7.69 -14.18
CA ALA A 194 17.85 -9.12 -14.42
C ALA A 194 16.59 -9.71 -15.05
N ASP A 195 15.40 -9.36 -14.54
CA ASP A 195 14.10 -9.80 -15.05
C ASP A 195 13.83 -9.29 -16.47
N TYR A 196 14.13 -8.02 -16.75
CA TYR A 196 14.05 -7.44 -18.10
C TYR A 196 15.07 -8.06 -19.06
N GLY A 197 16.15 -8.53 -18.53
CA GLY A 197 17.33 -9.05 -19.22
C GLY A 197 18.44 -8.00 -19.30
N LEU A 198 19.51 -8.19 -18.52
CA LEU A 198 20.61 -7.25 -18.35
C LEU A 198 21.18 -6.73 -19.67
N LYS A 199 21.27 -7.58 -20.71
CA LYS A 199 21.74 -7.19 -22.04
C LYS A 199 20.84 -6.15 -22.72
N LYS A 200 19.53 -6.19 -22.44
CA LYS A 200 18.52 -5.26 -22.99
C LYS A 200 18.33 -4.03 -22.12
N TRP A 201 18.68 -4.13 -20.84
CA TRP A 201 18.51 -3.08 -19.85
C TRP A 201 19.30 -1.81 -20.17
N GLN A 202 20.53 -1.98 -20.63
CA GLN A 202 21.43 -0.87 -20.97
C GLN A 202 21.64 -0.78 -22.49
N GLU A 203 21.64 0.44 -23.01
CA GLU A 203 21.96 0.73 -24.39
C GLU A 203 23.07 1.80 -24.43
N PRO A 204 24.32 1.43 -24.74
CA PRO A 204 25.46 2.36 -24.74
C PRO A 204 25.24 3.60 -25.60
N PHE A 205 24.53 3.48 -26.73
CA PHE A 205 24.22 4.61 -27.61
C PHE A 205 23.45 5.70 -26.84
N TYR A 206 22.40 5.35 -26.09
CA TYR A 206 21.62 6.31 -25.35
C TYR A 206 22.40 6.94 -24.19
N TRP A 207 23.30 6.20 -23.56
CA TRP A 207 24.19 6.77 -22.56
C TRP A 207 25.13 7.83 -23.15
N TYR A 208 25.79 7.54 -24.25
CA TYR A 208 26.73 8.49 -24.84
C TYR A 208 26.03 9.73 -25.37
N MET A 209 24.89 9.56 -26.03
CA MET A 209 24.17 10.66 -26.69
C MET A 209 23.31 11.48 -25.74
N TYR A 210 22.66 10.85 -24.78
CA TYR A 210 21.60 11.49 -23.98
C TYR A 210 21.73 11.28 -22.48
N LYS A 211 22.74 10.55 -22.02
CA LYS A 211 22.94 10.21 -20.59
C LYS A 211 21.78 9.42 -19.97
N TYR A 212 21.08 8.61 -20.75
CA TYR A 212 20.17 7.60 -20.21
C TYR A 212 20.98 6.43 -19.68
N ALA A 213 20.80 6.11 -18.40
CA ALA A 213 21.49 4.98 -17.76
C ALA A 213 20.89 3.62 -18.13
N LEU A 214 19.67 3.61 -18.64
CA LEU A 214 18.95 2.42 -19.09
C LEU A 214 18.40 2.63 -20.51
N ASN A 215 18.04 1.52 -21.16
CA ASN A 215 17.38 1.55 -22.47
C ASN A 215 16.01 2.25 -22.35
N VAL A 216 15.62 3.01 -23.35
CA VAL A 216 14.33 3.72 -23.37
C VAL A 216 13.15 2.75 -23.19
N THR A 217 13.23 1.54 -23.77
CA THR A 217 12.20 0.50 -23.61
C THR A 217 12.14 -0.12 -22.21
N ALA A 218 13.19 0.03 -21.39
CA ALA A 218 13.21 -0.39 -19.99
C ALA A 218 12.59 0.65 -19.02
N ILE A 219 12.46 1.92 -19.47
CA ILE A 219 11.91 3.01 -18.65
C ILE A 219 10.52 2.68 -18.10
N PRO A 220 9.56 2.12 -18.87
CA PRO A 220 8.26 1.75 -18.31
C PRO A 220 8.34 0.75 -17.15
N TYR A 221 9.23 -0.22 -17.19
CA TYR A 221 9.40 -1.20 -16.11
C TYR A 221 9.96 -0.57 -14.84
N LEU A 222 10.99 0.29 -14.95
CA LEU A 222 11.49 1.05 -13.80
C LEU A 222 10.43 1.97 -13.24
N SER A 223 9.78 2.78 -14.07
CA SER A 223 8.76 3.73 -13.67
C SER A 223 7.57 3.05 -13.00
N TYR A 224 7.19 1.87 -13.48
CA TYR A 224 6.14 1.04 -12.90
C TYR A 224 6.51 0.57 -11.48
N ASN A 225 7.73 0.06 -11.29
CA ASN A 225 8.18 -0.40 -9.97
C ASN A 225 8.26 0.75 -8.96
N VAL A 226 8.83 1.91 -9.34
CA VAL A 226 8.84 3.09 -8.47
C VAL A 226 7.40 3.55 -8.13
N ALA A 227 6.51 3.56 -9.12
CA ALA A 227 5.10 3.91 -8.89
C ALA A 227 4.39 2.91 -7.98
N ASN A 228 4.74 1.62 -7.99
CA ASN A 228 4.21 0.61 -7.07
C ASN A 228 4.66 0.87 -5.63
N ILE A 229 5.93 1.22 -5.41
CA ILE A 229 6.42 1.62 -4.08
C ILE A 229 5.65 2.84 -3.59
N ILE A 230 5.52 3.90 -4.40
CA ILE A 230 4.77 5.12 -4.06
C ILE A 230 3.30 4.81 -3.76
N LYS A 231 2.67 3.95 -4.57
CA LYS A 231 1.30 3.47 -4.35
C LYS A 231 1.15 2.79 -2.99
N SER A 232 2.11 1.93 -2.62
CA SER A 232 2.14 1.24 -1.34
C SER A 232 2.27 2.20 -0.17
N LEU A 233 3.20 3.16 -0.25
CA LEU A 233 3.40 4.22 0.75
C LEU A 233 2.11 5.02 1.00
N LEU A 234 1.33 5.27 -0.05
CA LEU A 234 0.06 5.98 0.03
C LEU A 234 -1.15 5.07 0.35
N GLY A 235 -0.92 3.82 0.77
CA GLY A 235 -1.94 2.90 1.24
C GLY A 235 -2.95 2.46 0.17
N LYS A 236 -2.55 2.47 -1.11
CA LYS A 236 -3.44 2.14 -2.24
C LYS A 236 -3.26 0.69 -2.77
N ASN A 237 -2.55 -0.16 -2.03
CA ASN A 237 -2.42 -1.58 -2.36
C ASN A 237 -3.75 -2.32 -2.27
N LYS A 238 -3.86 -3.41 -3.03
CA LYS A 238 -4.94 -4.37 -2.87
C LYS A 238 -4.81 -5.11 -1.53
N LYS A 239 -5.91 -5.66 -1.03
CA LYS A 239 -5.99 -6.28 0.30
C LYS A 239 -6.20 -7.79 0.26
N GLY A 240 -6.49 -8.34 -0.90
CA GLY A 240 -6.70 -9.78 -1.05
C GLY A 240 -7.19 -10.17 -2.43
N PHE A 241 -7.49 -11.45 -2.53
CA PHE A 241 -7.97 -12.11 -3.74
C PHE A 241 -9.42 -12.54 -3.61
N VAL A 242 -10.11 -12.56 -4.75
CA VAL A 242 -11.30 -13.37 -4.99
C VAL A 242 -10.94 -14.29 -6.15
N LEU A 243 -10.90 -15.57 -5.89
CA LEU A 243 -10.38 -16.63 -6.78
C LEU A 243 -11.53 -17.44 -7.34
N ASP A 244 -11.47 -17.78 -8.61
CA ASP A 244 -12.21 -18.92 -9.14
C ASP A 244 -11.55 -20.24 -8.70
N LEU A 245 -12.21 -21.37 -8.97
CA LEU A 245 -11.75 -22.72 -8.61
C LEU A 245 -11.30 -23.50 -9.86
N ASP A 246 -12.24 -23.90 -10.71
CA ASP A 246 -12.01 -24.75 -11.88
C ASP A 246 -11.07 -24.05 -12.89
N ASN A 247 -10.05 -24.78 -13.35
CA ASN A 247 -8.98 -24.27 -14.21
C ASN A 247 -8.22 -23.05 -13.65
N THR A 248 -8.46 -22.67 -12.39
CA THR A 248 -7.77 -21.59 -11.68
C THR A 248 -6.95 -22.12 -10.51
N LEU A 249 -7.55 -22.85 -9.56
CA LEU A 249 -6.84 -23.48 -8.44
C LEU A 249 -6.47 -24.93 -8.69
N TRP A 250 -7.14 -25.58 -9.62
CA TRP A 250 -6.84 -26.92 -10.12
C TRP A 250 -7.21 -27.02 -11.61
N GLY A 251 -6.66 -27.97 -12.32
CA GLY A 251 -7.09 -28.27 -13.69
C GLY A 251 -8.31 -29.19 -13.69
N GLY A 252 -9.23 -28.94 -14.64
CA GLY A 252 -10.50 -29.64 -14.73
C GLY A 252 -11.66 -28.91 -14.04
N ILE A 253 -12.84 -29.52 -14.16
CA ILE A 253 -14.13 -29.02 -13.64
C ILE A 253 -14.64 -30.03 -12.60
N VAL A 254 -14.62 -29.64 -11.32
CA VAL A 254 -14.93 -30.57 -10.22
C VAL A 254 -16.32 -31.22 -10.33
N GLY A 255 -17.30 -30.48 -10.86
CA GLY A 255 -18.67 -30.98 -11.03
C GLY A 255 -18.82 -32.04 -12.13
N ASP A 256 -17.98 -31.99 -13.17
CA ASP A 256 -18.03 -32.87 -14.33
C ASP A 256 -17.02 -34.03 -14.22
N ASP A 257 -15.79 -33.72 -13.78
CA ASP A 257 -14.68 -34.69 -13.74
C ASP A 257 -14.63 -35.47 -12.43
N GLY A 258 -15.22 -34.95 -11.36
CA GLY A 258 -15.13 -35.47 -10.01
C GLY A 258 -13.81 -35.14 -9.34
N VAL A 259 -13.79 -35.19 -8.01
CA VAL A 259 -12.63 -34.75 -7.19
C VAL A 259 -11.36 -35.55 -7.49
N ASP A 260 -11.48 -36.86 -7.68
CA ASP A 260 -10.34 -37.77 -7.89
C ASP A 260 -9.62 -37.57 -9.25
N ASN A 261 -10.25 -36.84 -10.20
CA ASN A 261 -9.70 -36.61 -11.53
C ASN A 261 -9.22 -35.14 -11.72
N LEU A 262 -9.21 -34.34 -10.67
CA LEU A 262 -8.68 -32.98 -10.74
C LEU A 262 -7.15 -33.01 -10.93
N GLU A 263 -6.65 -32.17 -11.84
CA GLU A 263 -5.22 -31.96 -12.00
C GLU A 263 -4.69 -31.10 -10.85
N ILE A 264 -4.19 -31.75 -9.80
CA ILE A 264 -3.62 -31.14 -8.62
C ILE A 264 -2.63 -32.13 -7.98
N GLY A 265 -1.56 -31.63 -7.36
CA GLY A 265 -0.55 -32.46 -6.71
C GLY A 265 0.80 -32.41 -7.43
N PRO A 266 1.87 -32.86 -6.77
CA PRO A 266 3.24 -32.72 -7.27
C PRO A 266 3.66 -33.81 -8.27
N GLU A 267 2.87 -34.86 -8.43
CA GLU A 267 3.31 -36.05 -9.18
C GLU A 267 3.17 -35.93 -10.70
N GLU A 268 2.18 -35.12 -11.16
CA GLU A 268 1.93 -34.88 -12.58
C GLU A 268 2.22 -33.43 -12.96
N SER A 269 2.74 -33.19 -14.17
CA SER A 269 3.14 -31.85 -14.61
C SER A 269 1.96 -30.84 -14.63
N GLY A 270 0.76 -31.29 -14.98
CA GLY A 270 -0.47 -30.50 -14.92
C GLY A 270 -0.79 -30.09 -13.48
N GLY A 271 -0.85 -31.08 -12.58
CA GLY A 271 -1.13 -30.87 -11.15
C GLY A 271 -0.09 -30.02 -10.44
N GLN A 272 1.20 -30.18 -10.79
CA GLN A 272 2.30 -29.41 -10.19
C GLN A 272 2.12 -27.90 -10.39
N VAL A 273 1.72 -27.47 -11.57
CA VAL A 273 1.50 -26.05 -11.89
C VAL A 273 0.49 -25.40 -10.94
N TYR A 274 -0.64 -26.07 -10.73
CA TYR A 274 -1.68 -25.59 -9.82
C TYR A 274 -1.25 -25.67 -8.35
N SER A 275 -0.50 -26.72 -7.97
CA SER A 275 0.03 -26.83 -6.61
C SER A 275 1.02 -25.70 -6.28
N GLU A 276 1.91 -25.34 -7.21
CA GLU A 276 2.80 -24.19 -7.07
C GLU A 276 2.03 -22.88 -6.98
N PHE A 277 0.98 -22.71 -7.80
CA PHE A 277 0.12 -21.54 -7.75
C PHE A 277 -0.62 -21.44 -6.40
N GLN A 278 -1.19 -22.53 -5.90
CA GLN A 278 -1.82 -22.52 -4.58
C GLN A 278 -0.82 -22.19 -3.45
N ASN A 279 0.43 -22.68 -3.53
CA ASN A 279 1.48 -22.28 -2.59
C ASN A 279 1.75 -20.78 -2.63
N TYR A 280 1.91 -20.20 -3.83
CA TYR A 280 2.10 -18.77 -4.01
C TYR A 280 0.96 -17.95 -3.40
N ILE A 281 -0.30 -18.34 -3.62
CA ILE A 281 -1.46 -17.68 -3.02
C ILE A 281 -1.46 -17.85 -1.48
N LYS A 282 -1.06 -19.02 -0.97
CA LYS A 282 -0.99 -19.27 0.48
C LYS A 282 0.10 -18.43 1.16
N GLU A 283 1.24 -18.21 0.50
CA GLU A 283 2.29 -17.31 0.99
C GLU A 283 1.77 -15.88 1.11
N HIS A 284 0.97 -15.41 0.16
CA HIS A 284 0.31 -14.10 0.24
C HIS A 284 -0.62 -13.97 1.44
N LYS A 285 -1.32 -15.04 1.83
CA LYS A 285 -2.08 -15.07 3.08
C LYS A 285 -1.17 -14.81 4.29
N GLY A 286 0.06 -15.34 4.27
CA GLY A 286 1.09 -15.06 5.29
C GLY A 286 1.48 -13.60 5.40
N LEU A 287 1.35 -12.82 4.32
CA LEU A 287 1.52 -11.36 4.31
C LEU A 287 0.26 -10.59 4.78
N GLY A 288 -0.78 -11.30 5.20
CA GLY A 288 -2.04 -10.70 5.66
C GLY A 288 -3.03 -10.37 4.55
N LEU A 289 -2.87 -10.91 3.35
CA LEU A 289 -3.88 -10.79 2.29
C LEU A 289 -5.03 -11.75 2.54
N VAL A 290 -6.27 -11.28 2.35
CA VAL A 290 -7.45 -12.12 2.53
C VAL A 290 -7.74 -12.93 1.27
N LEU A 291 -8.05 -14.20 1.43
CA LEU A 291 -8.40 -15.10 0.36
C LEU A 291 -9.91 -15.37 0.38
N ASN A 292 -10.54 -15.33 -0.79
CA ASN A 292 -11.95 -15.59 -0.95
C ASN A 292 -12.19 -16.35 -2.25
N VAL A 293 -13.32 -17.03 -2.36
CA VAL A 293 -13.71 -17.78 -3.54
C VAL A 293 -15.02 -17.23 -4.13
N ALA A 294 -15.07 -17.09 -5.45
CA ALA A 294 -16.28 -16.86 -6.22
C ALA A 294 -16.29 -17.80 -7.43
N SER A 295 -17.02 -18.91 -7.34
CA SER A 295 -17.03 -19.96 -8.36
C SER A 295 -18.46 -20.31 -8.76
N LYS A 296 -18.64 -20.71 -10.02
CA LYS A 296 -19.90 -21.27 -10.56
C LYS A 296 -19.90 -22.77 -10.35
N ASN A 297 -20.17 -23.22 -9.15
CA ASN A 297 -20.22 -24.59 -8.72
C ASN A 297 -21.31 -24.82 -7.68
N GLU A 298 -21.74 -26.06 -7.49
CA GLU A 298 -22.43 -26.44 -6.26
C GLU A 298 -21.46 -26.33 -5.08
N GLU A 299 -21.92 -25.81 -3.94
CA GLU A 299 -21.08 -25.59 -2.75
C GLU A 299 -20.40 -26.88 -2.27
N GLU A 300 -21.13 -28.00 -2.32
CA GLU A 300 -20.61 -29.32 -1.92
C GLU A 300 -19.42 -29.74 -2.79
N ASN A 301 -19.48 -29.53 -4.10
CA ASN A 301 -18.41 -29.85 -5.05
C ASN A 301 -17.20 -28.95 -4.82
N ALA A 302 -17.42 -27.65 -4.64
CA ALA A 302 -16.36 -26.69 -4.35
C ALA A 302 -15.60 -27.05 -3.06
N ILE A 303 -16.32 -27.38 -1.99
CA ILE A 303 -15.73 -27.79 -0.71
C ILE A 303 -15.01 -29.14 -0.86
N ALA A 304 -15.56 -30.08 -1.62
CA ALA A 304 -14.90 -31.36 -1.88
C ALA A 304 -13.58 -31.17 -2.65
N GLY A 305 -13.56 -30.34 -3.71
CA GLY A 305 -12.34 -30.01 -4.44
C GLY A 305 -11.28 -29.33 -3.55
N LEU A 306 -11.68 -28.36 -2.71
CA LEU A 306 -10.76 -27.73 -1.74
C LEU A 306 -10.25 -28.71 -0.66
N ASN A 307 -10.96 -29.79 -0.39
CA ASN A 307 -10.51 -30.84 0.51
C ASN A 307 -9.67 -31.93 -0.17
N HIS A 308 -9.41 -31.81 -1.48
CA HIS A 308 -8.55 -32.78 -2.18
C HIS A 308 -7.27 -33.06 -1.38
N PRO A 309 -6.82 -34.32 -1.20
CA PRO A 309 -5.65 -34.68 -0.37
C PRO A 309 -4.40 -33.87 -0.73
N ASP A 310 -4.12 -33.74 -2.02
CA ASP A 310 -2.94 -33.05 -2.55
C ASP A 310 -3.13 -31.51 -2.71
N GLY A 311 -4.31 -30.99 -2.39
CA GLY A 311 -4.56 -29.53 -2.39
C GLY A 311 -3.78 -28.83 -1.28
N VAL A 312 -3.14 -27.73 -1.61
CA VAL A 312 -2.37 -26.86 -0.68
C VAL A 312 -3.30 -25.92 0.07
N LEU A 313 -4.22 -25.28 -0.64
CA LEU A 313 -5.27 -24.44 -0.08
C LEU A 313 -6.44 -25.31 0.38
N LYS A 314 -6.91 -25.05 1.60
CA LYS A 314 -8.04 -25.75 2.23
C LYS A 314 -9.17 -24.76 2.51
N PRO A 315 -10.42 -25.22 2.74
CA PRO A 315 -11.53 -24.30 3.03
C PRO A 315 -11.22 -23.27 4.13
N ASP A 316 -10.47 -23.67 5.17
CA ASP A 316 -10.08 -22.79 6.27
C ASP A 316 -9.07 -21.69 5.89
N ASP A 317 -8.48 -21.74 4.70
CA ASP A 317 -7.62 -20.68 4.21
C ASP A 317 -8.40 -19.46 3.70
N PHE A 318 -9.68 -19.65 3.38
CA PHE A 318 -10.55 -18.62 2.86
C PHE A 318 -11.39 -17.96 3.96
N ILE A 319 -11.69 -16.68 3.76
CA ILE A 319 -12.61 -15.93 4.64
C ILE A 319 -14.06 -16.19 4.19
N GLU A 320 -14.32 -16.06 2.89
CA GLU A 320 -15.62 -16.32 2.26
C GLU A 320 -15.46 -17.27 1.08
N ILE A 321 -16.35 -18.26 1.00
CA ILE A 321 -16.48 -19.16 -0.14
C ILE A 321 -17.91 -19.00 -0.66
N ARG A 322 -18.04 -18.50 -1.89
CA ARG A 322 -19.30 -18.38 -2.60
C ARG A 322 -19.26 -19.24 -3.86
N ALA A 323 -19.73 -20.45 -3.73
CA ALA A 323 -19.89 -21.40 -4.81
C ALA A 323 -21.39 -21.54 -5.09
N ASN A 324 -21.86 -20.95 -6.17
CA ASN A 324 -23.25 -20.97 -6.59
C ASN A 324 -23.35 -20.48 -8.05
N TRP A 325 -24.54 -20.54 -8.66
CA TRP A 325 -24.79 -20.17 -10.05
C TRP A 325 -25.13 -18.69 -10.27
N GLU A 326 -25.02 -17.84 -9.22
CA GLU A 326 -25.17 -16.41 -9.36
C GLU A 326 -24.01 -15.80 -10.17
N PRO A 327 -24.22 -14.67 -10.85
CA PRO A 327 -23.16 -13.96 -11.56
C PRO A 327 -21.97 -13.64 -10.64
N LYS A 328 -20.74 -13.87 -11.13
CA LYS A 328 -19.52 -13.69 -10.32
C LYS A 328 -19.31 -12.25 -9.83
N ASP A 329 -19.77 -11.25 -10.56
CA ASP A 329 -19.74 -9.84 -10.13
C ASP A 329 -20.62 -9.60 -8.89
N ARG A 330 -21.79 -10.26 -8.78
CA ARG A 330 -22.64 -10.18 -7.58
C ARG A 330 -22.00 -10.88 -6.40
N ASN A 331 -21.46 -12.10 -6.60
CA ASN A 331 -20.73 -12.82 -5.56
C ASN A 331 -19.52 -12.02 -5.09
N PHE A 332 -18.78 -11.41 -6.00
CA PHE A 332 -17.64 -10.53 -5.66
C PHE A 332 -18.08 -9.33 -4.82
N ALA A 333 -19.15 -8.63 -5.22
CA ALA A 333 -19.69 -7.50 -4.48
C ALA A 333 -20.12 -7.91 -3.07
N ALA A 334 -20.82 -9.04 -2.95
CA ALA A 334 -21.26 -9.56 -1.66
C ALA A 334 -20.09 -10.01 -0.75
N ILE A 335 -19.01 -10.55 -1.31
CA ILE A 335 -17.76 -10.83 -0.58
C ILE A 335 -17.16 -9.51 -0.07
N ALA A 336 -17.03 -8.49 -0.92
CA ALA A 336 -16.48 -7.20 -0.51
C ALA A 336 -17.31 -6.55 0.60
N GLU A 337 -18.64 -6.64 0.52
CA GLU A 337 -19.56 -6.14 1.54
C GLU A 337 -19.40 -6.87 2.88
N SER A 338 -19.35 -8.22 2.88
CA SER A 338 -19.18 -9.01 4.11
C SER A 338 -17.87 -8.70 4.82
N LEU A 339 -16.84 -8.37 4.05
CA LEU A 339 -15.53 -7.95 4.56
C LEU A 339 -15.49 -6.46 4.94
N THR A 340 -16.54 -5.69 4.68
CA THR A 340 -16.53 -4.23 4.84
C THR A 340 -15.39 -3.58 4.03
N LEU A 341 -15.13 -4.11 2.83
CA LEU A 341 -14.13 -3.61 1.90
C LEU A 341 -14.80 -3.00 0.67
N LEU A 342 -14.13 -2.00 0.08
CA LEU A 342 -14.51 -1.55 -1.26
C LEU A 342 -14.12 -2.63 -2.29
N PRO A 343 -14.94 -2.92 -3.30
CA PRO A 343 -14.63 -3.92 -4.33
C PRO A 343 -13.25 -3.70 -4.98
N GLU A 344 -12.88 -2.44 -5.27
CA GLU A 344 -11.57 -2.12 -5.82
C GLU A 344 -10.38 -2.44 -4.90
N SER A 345 -10.62 -2.86 -3.65
CA SER A 345 -9.55 -3.31 -2.73
C SER A 345 -9.15 -4.77 -2.97
N LEU A 346 -9.89 -5.50 -3.77
CA LEU A 346 -9.66 -6.92 -4.07
C LEU A 346 -9.22 -7.10 -5.53
N VAL A 347 -8.56 -8.22 -5.81
CA VAL A 347 -8.17 -8.66 -7.16
C VAL A 347 -8.99 -9.89 -7.51
N PHE A 348 -9.60 -9.90 -8.69
CA PHE A 348 -10.32 -11.05 -9.21
C PHE A 348 -9.39 -11.89 -10.08
N VAL A 349 -9.28 -13.18 -9.79
CA VAL A 349 -8.44 -14.12 -10.53
C VAL A 349 -9.31 -15.26 -11.04
N ASP A 350 -9.35 -15.42 -12.36
CA ASP A 350 -10.23 -16.33 -13.06
C ASP A 350 -9.61 -16.64 -14.43
N ASP A 351 -9.60 -17.89 -14.87
CA ASP A 351 -9.08 -18.31 -16.17
C ASP A 351 -9.96 -17.83 -17.33
N ASN A 352 -11.27 -17.70 -17.08
CA ASN A 352 -12.26 -17.34 -18.11
C ASN A 352 -12.26 -15.83 -18.42
N PRO A 353 -11.88 -15.41 -19.66
CA PRO A 353 -11.85 -14.00 -20.03
C PRO A 353 -13.23 -13.32 -19.98
N ALA A 354 -14.32 -14.06 -20.19
CA ALA A 354 -15.67 -13.50 -20.15
C ALA A 354 -16.06 -13.11 -18.72
N GLU A 355 -15.74 -13.96 -17.72
CA GLU A 355 -16.02 -13.67 -16.31
C GLU A 355 -15.16 -12.49 -15.83
N ARG A 356 -13.87 -12.44 -16.20
CA ARG A 356 -13.01 -11.28 -15.91
C ARG A 356 -13.57 -9.98 -16.49
N ALA A 357 -14.05 -10.01 -17.73
CA ALA A 357 -14.63 -8.84 -18.39
C ALA A 357 -15.93 -8.37 -17.71
N ILE A 358 -16.80 -9.29 -17.29
CA ILE A 358 -18.04 -9.00 -16.56
C ILE A 358 -17.73 -8.33 -15.23
N VAL A 359 -16.85 -8.93 -14.41
CA VAL A 359 -16.50 -8.41 -13.09
C VAL A 359 -15.83 -7.03 -13.21
N ALA A 360 -14.82 -6.88 -14.09
CA ALA A 360 -14.13 -5.61 -14.28
C ALA A 360 -15.02 -4.51 -14.89
N GLY A 361 -16.00 -4.90 -15.73
CA GLY A 361 -16.94 -3.96 -16.35
C GLY A 361 -18.02 -3.46 -15.40
N ASN A 362 -18.55 -4.34 -14.54
CA ASN A 362 -19.64 -4.01 -13.62
C ASN A 362 -19.16 -3.41 -12.30
N LEU A 363 -17.93 -3.73 -11.87
CA LEU A 363 -17.38 -3.27 -10.60
C LEU A 363 -16.23 -2.28 -10.84
N LYS A 364 -16.53 -1.00 -10.73
CA LYS A 364 -15.56 0.08 -10.96
C LYS A 364 -14.32 -0.08 -10.08
N GLY A 365 -13.14 -0.09 -10.69
CA GLY A 365 -11.84 -0.12 -10.00
C GLY A 365 -11.34 -1.52 -9.61
N VAL A 366 -12.16 -2.56 -9.80
CA VAL A 366 -11.70 -3.95 -9.64
C VAL A 366 -10.68 -4.28 -10.72
N ARG A 367 -9.61 -4.96 -10.33
CA ARG A 367 -8.59 -5.49 -11.24
C ARG A 367 -8.83 -6.99 -11.43
N ALA A 368 -8.93 -7.39 -12.69
CA ALA A 368 -9.01 -8.78 -13.12
C ALA A 368 -7.92 -9.01 -14.18
N PRO A 369 -6.69 -9.37 -13.75
CA PRO A 369 -5.56 -9.50 -14.67
C PRO A 369 -5.78 -10.63 -15.68
N GLU A 370 -5.18 -10.49 -16.85
CA GLU A 370 -5.11 -11.54 -17.85
C GLU A 370 -4.00 -12.50 -17.47
N ILE A 371 -4.36 -13.60 -16.79
CA ILE A 371 -3.37 -14.53 -16.21
C ILE A 371 -2.78 -15.50 -17.24
N GLY A 372 -3.38 -15.63 -18.43
CA GLY A 372 -2.89 -16.50 -19.51
C GLY A 372 -3.05 -17.99 -19.21
N GLU A 373 -2.06 -18.77 -19.60
CA GLU A 373 -1.98 -20.20 -19.32
C GLU A 373 -1.51 -20.45 -17.88
N ALA A 374 -1.89 -21.59 -17.26
CA ALA A 374 -1.66 -21.88 -15.85
C ALA A 374 -0.19 -21.69 -15.41
N HIS A 375 0.78 -22.05 -16.24
CA HIS A 375 2.21 -21.88 -15.96
C HIS A 375 2.68 -20.41 -15.90
N ASN A 376 1.85 -19.44 -16.31
CA ASN A 376 2.14 -18.02 -16.24
C ASN A 376 1.41 -17.31 -15.09
N TYR A 377 0.52 -17.98 -14.36
CA TYR A 377 -0.32 -17.36 -13.31
C TYR A 377 0.53 -16.64 -12.25
N ILE A 378 1.52 -17.32 -11.70
CA ILE A 378 2.41 -16.76 -10.69
C ILE A 378 3.14 -15.53 -11.26
N GLN A 379 3.79 -15.68 -12.41
CA GLN A 379 4.55 -14.59 -13.02
C GLN A 379 3.69 -13.35 -13.28
N THR A 380 2.48 -13.55 -13.80
CA THR A 380 1.56 -12.44 -14.10
C THR A 380 1.11 -11.72 -12.84
N LEU A 381 0.73 -12.46 -11.79
CA LEU A 381 0.27 -11.86 -10.54
C LEU A 381 1.41 -11.18 -9.77
N ASP A 382 2.59 -11.79 -9.71
CA ASP A 382 3.77 -11.24 -9.07
C ASP A 382 4.15 -9.88 -9.67
N ARG A 383 4.26 -9.82 -10.99
CA ARG A 383 4.64 -8.60 -11.71
C ARG A 383 3.53 -7.56 -11.85
N SER A 384 2.31 -7.90 -11.47
CA SER A 384 1.18 -6.95 -11.50
C SER A 384 1.24 -5.87 -10.42
N GLY A 385 2.18 -5.96 -9.47
CA GLY A 385 2.43 -4.93 -8.45
C GLY A 385 1.24 -4.64 -7.54
N PHE A 386 0.26 -5.54 -7.42
CA PHE A 386 -0.94 -5.31 -6.61
C PHE A 386 -0.65 -5.21 -5.11
N PHE A 387 0.38 -5.91 -4.66
CA PHE A 387 0.67 -6.20 -3.26
C PHE A 387 2.08 -5.78 -2.84
N GLU A 388 2.58 -4.69 -3.41
CA GLU A 388 3.89 -4.14 -3.05
C GLU A 388 4.03 -3.95 -1.54
N VAL A 389 5.06 -4.52 -0.92
CA VAL A 389 5.26 -4.46 0.54
C VAL A 389 6.32 -3.42 0.86
N THR A 390 5.91 -2.31 1.44
CA THR A 390 6.82 -1.27 1.97
C THR A 390 6.94 -1.32 3.49
N ASN A 391 5.96 -1.90 4.16
CA ASN A 391 5.95 -2.12 5.60
C ASN A 391 5.05 -3.31 5.93
N LEU A 392 5.46 -4.14 6.87
CA LEU A 392 4.74 -5.31 7.33
C LEU A 392 4.55 -5.27 8.85
N SER A 393 3.43 -4.70 9.28
CA SER A 393 3.10 -4.59 10.71
C SER A 393 2.52 -5.89 11.27
N LYS A 394 2.56 -6.05 12.60
CA LYS A 394 1.87 -7.16 13.30
C LYS A 394 0.38 -7.20 12.97
N ASP A 395 -0.25 -6.04 12.82
CA ASP A 395 -1.66 -5.92 12.43
C ASP A 395 -1.92 -6.37 10.98
N ASP A 396 -0.96 -6.19 10.07
CA ASP A 396 -1.06 -6.72 8.72
C ASP A 396 -1.02 -8.25 8.74
N LEU A 397 -0.13 -8.85 9.53
CA LEU A 397 0.00 -10.30 9.69
C LEU A 397 -1.25 -10.94 10.33
N SER A 398 -1.87 -10.28 11.29
CA SER A 398 -3.09 -10.77 11.98
C SER A 398 -4.40 -10.49 11.21
N ARG A 399 -4.32 -9.82 10.05
CA ARG A 399 -5.51 -9.36 9.30
C ARG A 399 -6.48 -10.49 8.94
N ASN A 400 -6.00 -11.65 8.55
CA ASN A 400 -6.85 -12.79 8.21
C ASN A 400 -7.72 -13.23 9.39
N GLU A 401 -7.14 -13.34 10.59
CA GLU A 401 -7.90 -13.72 11.79
C GLU A 401 -8.93 -12.65 12.14
N MET A 402 -8.57 -11.38 12.03
CA MET A 402 -9.51 -10.28 12.27
C MET A 402 -10.72 -10.30 11.32
N TYR A 403 -10.53 -10.66 10.04
CA TYR A 403 -11.65 -10.79 9.09
C TYR A 403 -12.50 -12.02 9.37
N LYS A 404 -11.90 -13.16 9.74
CA LYS A 404 -12.66 -14.33 10.20
C LYS A 404 -13.53 -14.02 11.42
N GLU A 405 -12.99 -13.26 12.35
CA GLU A 405 -13.74 -12.77 13.51
C GLU A 405 -14.87 -11.83 13.09
N ASN A 406 -14.68 -10.97 12.08
CA ASN A 406 -15.74 -10.10 11.55
C ASN A 406 -16.87 -10.92 10.92
N VAL A 407 -16.57 -12.00 10.20
CA VAL A 407 -17.61 -12.91 9.68
C VAL A 407 -18.40 -13.56 10.83
N LYS A 408 -17.73 -13.99 11.92
CA LYS A 408 -18.42 -14.49 13.12
C LYS A 408 -19.31 -13.44 13.75
N ARG A 409 -18.87 -12.18 13.82
CA ARG A 409 -19.66 -11.04 14.32
C ARG A 409 -20.89 -10.78 13.45
N ALA A 410 -20.72 -10.81 12.12
CA ALA A 410 -21.84 -10.63 11.20
C ALA A 410 -22.90 -11.74 11.35
N LYS A 411 -22.48 -12.99 11.52
CA LYS A 411 -23.39 -14.12 11.81
C LYS A 411 -24.09 -13.94 13.14
N LEU A 412 -23.39 -13.48 14.17
CA LEU A 412 -23.98 -13.19 15.46
C LEU A 412 -25.00 -12.03 15.36
N GLN A 413 -24.64 -10.94 14.66
CA GLN A 413 -25.54 -9.79 14.45
C GLN A 413 -26.87 -10.23 13.82
N ALA A 414 -26.85 -11.12 12.86
CA ALA A 414 -28.05 -11.63 12.20
C ALA A 414 -29.01 -12.39 13.13
N SER A 415 -28.58 -12.78 14.34
CA SER A 415 -29.41 -13.44 15.36
C SER A 415 -30.09 -12.45 16.32
N PHE A 416 -29.80 -11.14 16.22
CA PHE A 416 -30.41 -10.11 17.07
C PHE A 416 -31.41 -9.29 16.29
N GLU A 417 -32.56 -8.97 16.92
CA GLU A 417 -33.56 -8.04 16.37
C GLU A 417 -33.18 -6.58 16.60
N ASN A 418 -32.47 -6.30 17.70
CA ASN A 418 -32.03 -4.96 18.09
C ASN A 418 -30.50 -4.85 17.96
N TYR A 419 -30.05 -3.78 17.29
CA TYR A 419 -28.63 -3.54 17.08
C TYR A 419 -27.86 -3.19 18.37
N GLU A 420 -28.47 -2.46 19.29
CA GLU A 420 -27.89 -2.11 20.60
C GLU A 420 -27.64 -3.37 21.46
N ASP A 421 -28.61 -4.30 21.49
CA ASP A 421 -28.46 -5.58 22.21
C ASP A 421 -27.31 -6.41 21.62
N TYR A 422 -27.15 -6.38 20.28
CA TYR A 422 -26.00 -6.99 19.62
C TYR A 422 -24.68 -6.35 20.07
N LEU A 423 -24.58 -4.99 20.08
CA LEU A 423 -23.37 -4.29 20.52
C LEU A 423 -23.01 -4.63 21.99
N ILE A 424 -24.00 -4.64 22.87
CA ILE A 424 -23.82 -5.03 24.29
C ILE A 424 -23.28 -6.47 24.35
N SER A 425 -23.83 -7.37 23.53
CA SER A 425 -23.41 -8.78 23.52
C SER A 425 -21.97 -9.00 23.07
N LEU A 426 -21.33 -8.00 22.45
CA LEU A 426 -19.92 -8.08 22.06
C LEU A 426 -18.95 -7.92 23.23
N GLU A 427 -19.41 -7.43 24.38
CA GLU A 427 -18.60 -7.22 25.59
C GLU A 427 -17.34 -6.37 25.30
N MET A 428 -17.56 -5.24 24.62
CA MET A 428 -16.47 -4.41 24.11
C MET A 428 -15.72 -3.68 25.22
N VAL A 429 -14.39 -3.74 25.15
CA VAL A 429 -13.46 -3.00 26.02
C VAL A 429 -12.62 -2.06 25.15
N GLY A 430 -12.72 -0.76 25.43
CA GLY A 430 -11.97 0.29 24.75
C GLY A 430 -10.83 0.84 25.60
N THR A 431 -9.68 1.09 24.99
CA THR A 431 -8.59 1.87 25.59
C THR A 431 -8.39 3.12 24.75
N ILE A 432 -8.62 4.30 25.34
CA ILE A 432 -8.42 5.59 24.65
C ILE A 432 -7.39 6.39 25.43
N LYS A 433 -6.25 6.69 24.78
CA LYS A 433 -5.13 7.40 25.39
C LYS A 433 -4.51 8.39 24.41
N ARG A 434 -3.66 9.29 24.95
CA ARG A 434 -2.77 10.10 24.10
C ARG A 434 -1.80 9.19 23.37
N PHE A 435 -1.28 9.67 22.24
CA PHE A 435 -0.28 8.90 21.47
C PHE A 435 0.87 8.42 22.37
N GLU A 436 1.31 7.20 22.13
CA GLU A 436 2.43 6.56 22.81
C GLU A 436 3.47 6.14 21.76
N PRO A 437 4.80 6.24 22.05
CA PRO A 437 5.86 5.95 21.07
C PRO A 437 5.73 4.58 20.38
N ILE A 438 5.26 3.57 21.11
CA ILE A 438 5.08 2.20 20.59
C ILE A 438 4.04 2.10 19.47
N TYR A 439 3.16 3.11 19.32
CA TYR A 439 2.10 3.11 18.31
C TYR A 439 2.30 4.12 17.19
N THR A 440 3.37 4.96 17.20
CA THR A 440 3.57 6.03 16.20
C THR A 440 3.59 5.51 14.77
N ALA A 441 4.34 4.44 14.51
CA ALA A 441 4.37 3.77 13.20
C ALA A 441 2.98 3.27 12.78
N ARG A 442 2.21 2.67 13.71
CA ARG A 442 0.85 2.20 13.43
C ARG A 442 -0.13 3.33 13.18
N ILE A 443 -0.03 4.44 13.92
CA ILE A 443 -0.86 5.64 13.76
C ILE A 443 -0.61 6.26 12.39
N SER A 444 0.65 6.44 12.01
CA SER A 444 1.05 6.91 10.67
C SER A 444 0.47 5.98 9.58
N GLN A 445 0.65 4.67 9.71
CA GLN A 445 0.11 3.69 8.77
C GLN A 445 -1.42 3.80 8.62
N LEU A 446 -2.16 3.96 9.73
CA LEU A 446 -3.62 4.13 9.69
C LEU A 446 -4.02 5.43 8.99
N SER A 447 -3.31 6.55 9.23
CA SER A 447 -3.59 7.82 8.56
C SER A 447 -3.44 7.69 7.04
N ASN A 448 -2.50 6.87 6.58
CA ASN A 448 -2.24 6.64 5.16
C ASN A 448 -3.17 5.59 4.52
N LYS A 449 -3.61 4.57 5.28
CA LYS A 449 -4.43 3.45 4.76
C LYS A 449 -5.94 3.66 4.91
N SER A 450 -6.43 4.57 5.80
CA SER A 450 -7.87 4.78 6.05
C SER A 450 -8.46 5.77 5.05
N ASN A 451 -9.45 5.32 4.28
CA ASN A 451 -10.09 6.13 3.23
C ASN A 451 -11.61 6.25 3.40
N GLN A 452 -12.29 5.25 3.98
CA GLN A 452 -13.74 5.25 4.12
C GLN A 452 -14.19 6.10 5.31
N PHE A 453 -13.57 5.89 6.47
CA PHE A 453 -13.80 6.72 7.63
C PHE A 453 -12.54 7.57 7.88
N ASN A 454 -12.47 8.69 7.20
CA ASN A 454 -11.45 9.74 7.38
C ASN A 454 -12.06 11.08 6.97
N LEU A 455 -12.28 11.94 7.95
CA LEU A 455 -13.05 13.18 7.78
C LEU A 455 -12.30 14.24 6.96
N THR A 456 -10.99 14.38 7.20
CA THR A 456 -10.16 15.42 6.55
C THR A 456 -9.23 14.89 5.48
N THR A 457 -9.13 13.57 5.37
CA THR A 457 -8.21 12.85 4.45
C THR A 457 -6.74 13.23 4.59
N ARG A 458 -6.37 13.94 5.66
CA ARG A 458 -4.99 14.31 5.96
C ARG A 458 -4.14 13.07 6.24
N ARG A 459 -2.90 13.09 5.77
CA ARG A 459 -1.94 11.99 5.90
C ARG A 459 -0.76 12.49 6.72
N TYR A 460 -0.25 11.63 7.59
CA TYR A 460 0.86 11.94 8.47
C TYR A 460 1.97 10.92 8.28
N THR A 461 3.20 11.40 8.17
CA THR A 461 4.41 10.58 8.32
C THR A 461 4.59 10.19 9.78
N GLN A 462 5.47 9.24 10.07
CA GLN A 462 5.76 8.88 11.45
C GLN A 462 6.36 10.06 12.22
N THR A 463 7.27 10.80 11.62
CA THR A 463 7.87 12.01 12.21
C THR A 463 6.83 13.08 12.54
N GLU A 464 5.90 13.37 11.60
CA GLU A 464 4.80 14.32 11.87
C GLU A 464 3.90 13.83 13.03
N ILE A 465 3.73 12.51 13.23
CA ILE A 465 3.01 11.95 14.38
C ILE A 465 3.80 12.14 15.68
N GLU A 466 5.11 11.98 15.65
CA GLU A 466 6.00 12.21 16.79
C GLU A 466 6.01 13.70 17.19
N GLU A 467 6.08 14.62 16.24
CA GLU A 467 5.95 16.06 16.47
C GLU A 467 4.61 16.41 17.13
N VAL A 468 3.50 15.89 16.60
CA VAL A 468 2.15 16.08 17.18
C VAL A 468 2.04 15.50 18.58
N MET A 469 2.75 14.41 18.88
CA MET A 469 2.76 13.77 20.20
C MET A 469 3.45 14.64 21.25
N GLU A 470 4.51 15.33 20.88
CA GLU A 470 5.33 16.17 21.77
C GLU A 470 4.78 17.58 21.99
N ASP A 471 3.99 18.10 21.04
CA ASP A 471 3.46 19.46 21.10
C ASP A 471 2.21 19.53 22.01
N GLU A 472 2.30 20.34 23.06
CA GLU A 472 1.21 20.56 24.03
C GLU A 472 -0.02 21.26 23.43
N ALA A 473 0.10 21.91 22.26
CA ALA A 473 -1.02 22.49 21.55
C ALA A 473 -1.94 21.42 20.95
N TYR A 474 -1.49 20.18 20.88
CA TYR A 474 -2.30 19.09 20.33
C TYR A 474 -2.93 18.20 21.41
N ILE A 475 -4.08 17.63 21.06
CA ILE A 475 -4.76 16.54 21.76
C ILE A 475 -4.74 15.31 20.81
N PRO A 476 -3.63 14.56 20.79
CA PRO A 476 -3.50 13.38 19.95
C PRO A 476 -4.02 12.15 20.66
N LEU A 477 -5.10 11.54 20.18
CA LEU A 477 -5.75 10.38 20.77
C LEU A 477 -5.71 9.17 19.83
N TYR A 478 -5.37 8.02 20.39
CA TYR A 478 -5.63 6.74 19.74
C TYR A 478 -6.66 5.94 20.53
N GLY A 479 -7.43 5.12 19.83
CA GLY A 479 -8.37 4.19 20.43
C GLY A 479 -8.08 2.76 20.01
N LYS A 480 -8.01 1.86 20.99
CA LYS A 480 -7.98 0.40 20.80
C LYS A 480 -9.32 -0.19 21.18
N LEU A 481 -9.69 -1.28 20.52
CA LEU A 481 -10.94 -1.99 20.79
C LEU A 481 -10.69 -3.49 20.86
N VAL A 482 -11.12 -4.10 21.95
CA VAL A 482 -11.14 -5.55 22.16
C VAL A 482 -12.58 -5.97 22.36
N ASP A 483 -13.00 -7.10 21.85
CA ASP A 483 -14.31 -7.69 22.10
C ASP A 483 -14.17 -9.21 22.32
N LYS A 484 -15.28 -9.90 22.61
CA LYS A 484 -15.26 -11.35 22.89
C LYS A 484 -14.69 -12.23 21.75
N PHE A 485 -14.54 -11.70 20.55
CA PHE A 485 -13.97 -12.44 19.42
C PHE A 485 -12.48 -12.18 19.27
N GLY A 486 -11.95 -11.02 19.74
CA GLY A 486 -10.51 -10.76 19.66
C GLY A 486 -10.11 -9.29 19.82
N ASP A 487 -8.79 -9.04 19.74
CA ASP A 487 -8.18 -7.70 19.79
C ASP A 487 -8.12 -7.09 18.38
N ASN A 488 -8.79 -5.98 18.17
CA ASN A 488 -8.77 -5.24 16.91
C ASN A 488 -7.57 -4.27 16.81
N GLY A 489 -6.75 -4.16 17.85
CA GLY A 489 -5.60 -3.26 17.91
C GLY A 489 -5.98 -1.77 17.94
N VAL A 490 -5.08 -0.90 17.45
CA VAL A 490 -5.35 0.53 17.26
C VAL A 490 -6.28 0.70 16.07
N VAL A 491 -7.48 1.24 16.31
CA VAL A 491 -8.58 1.30 15.34
C VAL A 491 -9.13 2.69 15.10
N SER A 492 -8.91 3.65 15.98
CA SER A 492 -9.36 5.03 15.81
C SER A 492 -8.26 6.02 16.19
N ILE A 493 -8.21 7.14 15.50
CA ILE A 493 -7.24 8.23 15.72
C ILE A 493 -8.01 9.55 15.65
N VAL A 494 -7.74 10.42 16.64
CA VAL A 494 -8.17 11.82 16.64
C VAL A 494 -6.97 12.70 16.92
N ILE A 495 -6.78 13.73 16.12
CA ILE A 495 -5.80 14.78 16.36
C ILE A 495 -6.57 16.10 16.47
N GLY A 496 -6.66 16.64 17.67
CA GLY A 496 -7.20 17.96 17.94
C GLY A 496 -6.08 18.97 18.11
N HIS A 497 -6.15 20.12 17.43
CA HIS A 497 -5.21 21.22 17.56
C HIS A 497 -5.89 22.39 18.30
N VAL A 498 -5.36 22.77 19.44
CA VAL A 498 -5.93 23.80 20.33
C VAL A 498 -5.35 25.18 19.99
N VAL A 499 -6.21 26.10 19.58
CA VAL A 499 -5.85 27.50 19.32
C VAL A 499 -6.75 28.39 20.17
N GLY A 500 -6.21 28.95 21.23
CA GLY A 500 -7.00 29.71 22.22
C GLY A 500 -8.01 28.84 22.94
N GLU A 501 -9.30 29.18 22.85
CA GLU A 501 -10.40 28.42 23.46
C GLU A 501 -11.09 27.46 22.47
N VAL A 502 -10.48 27.19 21.32
CA VAL A 502 -11.04 26.36 20.24
C VAL A 502 -10.12 25.17 19.95
N CYS A 503 -10.68 23.96 19.90
CA CYS A 503 -10.01 22.76 19.42
C CYS A 503 -10.43 22.46 17.97
N HIS A 504 -9.50 22.46 17.05
CA HIS A 504 -9.70 22.11 15.64
C HIS A 504 -9.41 20.62 15.44
N ILE A 505 -10.34 19.86 14.88
CA ILE A 505 -10.12 18.45 14.54
C ILE A 505 -9.36 18.38 13.22
N ASP A 506 -8.04 18.25 13.30
CA ASP A 506 -7.16 18.12 12.14
C ASP A 506 -7.29 16.76 11.47
N LEU A 507 -7.51 15.72 12.25
CA LEU A 507 -7.72 14.36 11.79
C LEU A 507 -8.73 13.65 12.69
N TRP A 508 -9.68 12.95 12.06
CA TRP A 508 -10.44 11.90 12.69
C TRP A 508 -10.65 10.77 11.70
N LEU A 509 -10.15 9.59 12.07
CA LEU A 509 -10.29 8.40 11.25
C LEU A 509 -10.59 7.16 12.08
N MET A 510 -11.19 6.17 11.44
CA MET A 510 -11.36 4.82 11.96
C MET A 510 -11.03 3.75 10.94
N SER A 511 -10.56 2.61 11.44
CA SER A 511 -10.38 1.40 10.65
C SER A 511 -11.74 0.85 10.18
N CYS A 512 -11.83 0.41 8.92
CA CYS A 512 -13.03 -0.23 8.40
C CYS A 512 -13.46 -1.49 9.20
N ARG A 513 -12.54 -2.09 9.95
CA ARG A 513 -12.79 -3.30 10.76
C ARG A 513 -13.74 -3.10 11.92
N VAL A 514 -13.88 -1.87 12.42
CA VAL A 514 -14.68 -1.55 13.62
C VAL A 514 -15.79 -0.53 13.36
N LEU A 515 -16.13 -0.31 12.09
CA LEU A 515 -17.22 0.57 11.74
C LEU A 515 -18.54 0.11 12.38
N LYS A 516 -19.37 1.08 12.78
CA LYS A 516 -20.68 0.86 13.43
C LYS A 516 -20.59 0.15 14.79
N ARG A 517 -19.49 0.30 15.55
CA ARG A 517 -19.33 -0.26 16.91
C ARG A 517 -19.27 0.81 17.99
N ASP A 518 -19.75 2.01 17.69
CA ASP A 518 -19.85 3.16 18.60
C ASP A 518 -18.51 3.64 19.20
N MET A 519 -17.38 3.23 18.62
CA MET A 519 -16.07 3.70 19.04
C MET A 519 -15.90 5.23 18.85
N GLU A 520 -16.60 5.79 17.88
CA GLU A 520 -16.66 7.23 17.63
C GLU A 520 -17.28 8.01 18.78
N PHE A 521 -18.26 7.46 19.48
CA PHE A 521 -18.86 8.10 20.65
C PHE A 521 -17.88 8.10 21.83
N ALA A 522 -17.22 6.97 22.07
CA ALA A 522 -16.20 6.87 23.10
C ALA A 522 -15.02 7.83 22.86
N MET A 523 -14.55 7.95 21.61
CA MET A 523 -13.49 8.91 21.22
C MET A 523 -13.95 10.37 21.43
N MET A 524 -15.22 10.70 21.10
CA MET A 524 -15.76 12.04 21.32
C MET A 524 -15.83 12.39 22.81
N ASP A 525 -16.26 11.47 23.64
CA ASP A 525 -16.35 11.67 25.08
C ASP A 525 -14.98 12.00 25.69
N GLU A 526 -13.94 11.28 25.27
CA GLU A 526 -12.58 11.53 25.75
C GLU A 526 -12.00 12.84 25.21
N LEU A 527 -12.26 13.17 23.94
CA LEU A 527 -11.86 14.44 23.36
C LEU A 527 -12.48 15.61 24.13
N VAL A 528 -13.78 15.56 24.42
CA VAL A 528 -14.49 16.60 25.20
C VAL A 528 -13.92 16.71 26.60
N ARG A 529 -13.62 15.59 27.27
CA ARG A 529 -12.99 15.57 28.60
C ARG A 529 -11.66 16.32 28.60
N LEU A 530 -10.77 16.01 27.66
CA LEU A 530 -9.46 16.65 27.55
C LEU A 530 -9.55 18.12 27.10
N CYS A 531 -10.51 18.47 26.27
CA CYS A 531 -10.80 19.84 25.90
C CYS A 531 -11.20 20.67 27.13
N LYS A 532 -12.09 20.14 28.00
CA LYS A 532 -12.46 20.80 29.26
C LYS A 532 -11.26 21.01 30.18
N GLU A 533 -10.38 20.04 30.33
CA GLU A 533 -9.15 20.14 31.13
C GLU A 533 -8.21 21.25 30.63
N LYS A 534 -8.18 21.49 29.31
CA LYS A 534 -7.40 22.56 28.69
C LYS A 534 -8.14 23.93 28.64
N GLY A 535 -9.36 24.01 29.16
CA GLY A 535 -10.16 25.25 29.13
C GLY A 535 -10.74 25.60 27.76
N VAL A 536 -10.78 24.62 26.85
CA VAL A 536 -11.40 24.76 25.52
C VAL A 536 -12.91 24.82 25.66
N LYS A 537 -13.55 25.79 24.98
CA LYS A 537 -15.00 25.99 25.01
C LYS A 537 -15.71 25.47 23.77
N GLN A 538 -14.98 25.32 22.67
CA GLN A 538 -15.56 24.95 21.38
C GLN A 538 -14.69 23.96 20.63
N ILE A 539 -15.30 22.98 19.97
CA ILE A 539 -14.62 22.07 19.04
C ILE A 539 -15.10 22.38 17.61
N LYS A 540 -14.16 22.56 16.70
CA LYS A 540 -14.42 22.72 15.25
C LYS A 540 -14.09 21.43 14.51
N GLY A 541 -15.05 20.95 13.74
CA GLY A 541 -14.91 19.79 12.87
C GLY A 541 -14.88 20.18 11.40
N TYR A 542 -14.14 19.43 10.61
CA TYR A 542 -13.99 19.61 9.18
C TYR A 542 -14.27 18.31 8.42
N TYR A 543 -15.07 18.38 7.37
CA TYR A 543 -15.27 17.27 6.46
C TYR A 543 -14.93 17.68 5.04
N TYR A 544 -14.02 16.94 4.41
CA TYR A 544 -13.59 17.11 3.04
C TYR A 544 -14.03 15.88 2.22
N PRO A 545 -15.04 16.02 1.33
CA PRO A 545 -15.62 14.89 0.63
C PRO A 545 -14.65 14.28 -0.38
N THR A 546 -14.70 12.97 -0.47
CA THR A 546 -14.04 12.16 -1.51
C THR A 546 -15.00 11.08 -1.98
N ALA A 547 -14.70 10.43 -3.12
CA ALA A 547 -15.51 9.29 -3.58
C ALA A 547 -15.58 8.13 -2.56
N LYS A 548 -14.68 8.10 -1.58
CA LYS A 548 -14.54 6.97 -0.64
C LYS A 548 -15.09 7.23 0.76
N ASN A 549 -15.18 8.49 1.18
CA ASN A 549 -15.57 8.83 2.56
C ASN A 549 -17.00 9.37 2.69
N ASN A 550 -17.84 9.19 1.69
CA ASN A 550 -19.23 9.67 1.72
C ASN A 550 -20.02 9.12 2.93
N MET A 551 -19.65 7.95 3.45
CA MET A 551 -20.30 7.36 4.62
C MET A 551 -20.17 8.20 5.90
N VAL A 552 -19.21 9.12 5.98
CA VAL A 552 -18.97 9.99 7.13
C VAL A 552 -19.44 11.44 6.90
N ARG A 553 -20.17 11.69 5.82
CA ARG A 553 -20.69 13.02 5.48
C ARG A 553 -21.49 13.66 6.61
N ASP A 554 -22.34 12.88 7.26
CA ASP A 554 -23.22 13.35 8.33
C ASP A 554 -22.68 13.05 9.75
N PHE A 555 -21.41 12.65 9.84
CA PHE A 555 -20.76 12.24 11.07
C PHE A 555 -20.86 13.31 12.17
N TYR A 556 -20.54 14.56 11.86
CA TYR A 556 -20.57 15.63 12.84
C TYR A 556 -22.00 15.94 13.33
N ALA A 557 -23.01 15.84 12.45
CA ALA A 557 -24.41 15.97 12.85
C ALA A 557 -24.81 14.88 13.86
N LEU A 558 -24.38 13.63 13.64
CA LEU A 558 -24.61 12.51 14.57
C LEU A 558 -23.90 12.73 15.91
N GLN A 559 -22.76 13.43 15.89
CA GLN A 559 -22.04 13.83 17.09
C GLN A 559 -22.60 15.09 17.74
N GLY A 560 -23.70 15.67 17.23
CA GLY A 560 -24.36 16.84 17.80
C GLY A 560 -23.68 18.18 17.50
N PHE A 561 -22.83 18.23 16.47
CA PHE A 561 -22.27 19.47 15.95
C PHE A 561 -23.31 20.24 15.12
N THR A 562 -23.18 21.55 15.10
CA THR A 562 -23.95 22.44 14.23
C THR A 562 -23.12 22.80 13.00
N LYS A 563 -23.69 22.63 11.80
CA LYS A 563 -23.02 23.00 10.53
C LYS A 563 -22.95 24.52 10.39
N VAL A 564 -21.77 25.04 10.10
CA VAL A 564 -21.49 26.49 9.95
C VAL A 564 -21.40 26.89 8.50
N SER A 565 -20.69 26.13 7.70
CA SER A 565 -20.45 26.44 6.29
C SER A 565 -20.35 25.20 5.40
N GLU A 566 -20.58 25.43 4.11
CA GLU A 566 -20.31 24.49 3.03
C GLU A 566 -19.83 25.28 1.82
N ASP A 567 -18.72 24.86 1.22
CA ASP A 567 -18.18 25.48 0.02
C ASP A 567 -18.69 24.79 -1.27
N GLU A 568 -18.27 25.31 -2.43
CA GLU A 568 -18.65 24.81 -3.75
C GLU A 568 -18.15 23.36 -4.01
N ASN A 569 -17.12 22.92 -3.29
CA ASN A 569 -16.57 21.56 -3.40
C ASN A 569 -17.25 20.59 -2.42
N GLY A 570 -18.20 21.06 -1.62
CA GLY A 570 -18.88 20.28 -0.59
C GLY A 570 -18.07 20.11 0.70
N ASN A 571 -16.97 20.85 0.89
CA ASN A 571 -16.28 20.90 2.16
C ASN A 571 -17.17 21.58 3.20
N THR A 572 -17.25 20.99 4.40
CA THR A 572 -18.12 21.49 5.44
C THR A 572 -17.35 21.78 6.73
N GLU A 573 -17.75 22.86 7.43
CA GLU A 573 -17.27 23.19 8.76
C GLU A 573 -18.40 23.03 9.76
N TRP A 574 -18.06 22.55 10.93
CA TRP A 574 -18.98 22.23 12.01
C TRP A 574 -18.46 22.75 13.34
N ILE A 575 -19.36 23.11 14.24
CA ILE A 575 -19.05 23.62 15.57
C ILE A 575 -19.81 22.80 16.62
N PHE A 576 -19.12 22.48 17.70
CA PHE A 576 -19.68 21.89 18.91
C PHE A 576 -19.28 22.75 20.12
N ASP A 577 -20.27 23.36 20.78
CA ASP A 577 -20.04 24.13 22.00
C ASP A 577 -20.01 23.18 23.19
N ILE A 578 -18.92 23.21 23.95
CA ILE A 578 -18.73 22.34 25.12
C ILE A 578 -19.55 22.89 26.29
N SER A 579 -20.59 22.16 26.64
CA SER A 579 -21.43 22.45 27.80
C SER A 579 -20.84 21.83 29.08
N ASP A 580 -21.06 22.50 30.22
CA ASP A 580 -20.75 21.91 31.55
C ASP A 580 -21.56 20.64 31.81
N ASP A 581 -22.78 20.58 31.29
CA ASP A 581 -23.72 19.46 31.41
C ASP A 581 -23.53 18.39 30.35
N TYR A 582 -22.39 18.35 29.66
CA TYR A 582 -22.10 17.32 28.64
C TYR A 582 -22.24 15.92 29.23
N LYS A 583 -23.09 15.13 28.60
CA LYS A 583 -23.30 13.71 28.97
C LYS A 583 -22.55 12.83 27.97
N ASN A 584 -21.85 11.85 28.51
CA ASN A 584 -21.18 10.85 27.70
C ASN A 584 -22.18 10.15 26.76
N LYS A 585 -21.76 9.93 25.54
CA LYS A 585 -22.55 9.30 24.47
C LYS A 585 -22.27 7.80 24.34
N ASN A 586 -21.10 7.37 24.80
CA ASN A 586 -20.74 5.96 24.82
C ASN A 586 -21.55 5.21 25.88
N ASN A 587 -22.30 4.20 25.43
CA ASN A 587 -23.15 3.37 26.30
C ASN A 587 -22.79 1.86 26.22
N VAL A 588 -21.96 1.44 25.25
CA VAL A 588 -21.75 0.03 24.92
C VAL A 588 -20.30 -0.44 25.07
N ILE A 589 -19.34 0.51 25.18
CA ILE A 589 -17.92 0.19 25.33
C ILE A 589 -17.50 0.48 26.77
N THR A 590 -16.94 -0.53 27.46
CA THR A 590 -16.30 -0.34 28.77
C THR A 590 -14.92 0.27 28.56
N LEU A 591 -14.67 1.48 29.07
CA LEU A 591 -13.38 2.15 28.92
C LEU A 591 -12.41 1.73 30.03
N GLN A 592 -11.19 1.43 29.63
CA GLN A 592 -10.02 1.23 30.49
C GLN A 592 -9.06 2.41 30.28
N TYR A 593 -8.61 3.00 31.37
CA TYR A 593 -7.76 4.20 31.41
C TYR A 593 -6.30 3.86 31.66
#